data_2fdfbfc577975cb5c87b607090c1abaa
#
_entry.id   2fdfbfc577975cb5c87b607090c1abaa
#
_cell.length_a   1.000
_cell.length_b   1.000
_cell.length_c   1.000
_cell.angle_alpha   90.00
_cell.angle_beta   90.00
_cell.angle_gamma   90.00
#
_symmetry.space_group_name_H-M   'P 1'
#
loop_
_entity.id
_entity.type
_entity.pdbx_description
1 polymer ?
#
loop_
_entity_poly.entity_id
_entity_poly.type
_entity_poly.pdbx_seq_one_letter_code
_entity_poly.pdbx_strand_id
1 'polypeptide(L)'
;MVLETLSTLFSTLGSAASTAKAFKDLLQSNKGNARLLLEELKKNSTLTWLVVERQVEPAKIIPQLTTQAYDRLLAQNYNFNELSPKKKKIADKASLEGSDLASFIGKDVAEVIESIYDRIKEMQTIFGVDPANERIDWNRRVLNLHKRILLLMLHLRGVLS
;
A
#
# COMPACT_ATOMS: atom_id res chain seq x y z
N MET A 1 2.85 -14.16 -18.96
CA MET A 1 1.76 -13.20 -19.30
C MET A 1 1.24 -12.45 -18.09
N VAL A 2 0.77 -13.15 -17.03
CA VAL A 2 0.21 -12.49 -15.84
C VAL A 2 1.24 -11.64 -15.10
N LEU A 3 2.47 -12.13 -14.95
CA LEU A 3 3.57 -11.39 -14.33
C LEU A 3 3.97 -10.14 -15.14
N GLU A 4 3.91 -10.22 -16.46
CA GLU A 4 4.20 -9.08 -17.34
C GLU A 4 3.12 -7.99 -17.20
N THR A 5 1.86 -8.39 -17.12
CA THR A 5 0.73 -7.45 -16.97
C THR A 5 0.83 -6.71 -15.63
N LEU A 6 1.10 -7.43 -14.55
CA LEU A 6 1.26 -6.82 -13.23
C LEU A 6 2.48 -5.91 -13.18
N SER A 7 3.60 -6.36 -13.76
CA SER A 7 4.82 -5.55 -13.89
C SER A 7 4.56 -4.28 -14.69
N THR A 8 3.78 -4.36 -15.78
CA THR A 8 3.39 -3.20 -16.58
C THR A 8 2.53 -2.22 -15.79
N LEU A 9 1.55 -2.72 -15.02
CA LEU A 9 0.71 -1.91 -14.15
C LEU A 9 1.54 -1.22 -13.07
N PHE A 10 2.48 -1.93 -12.45
CA PHE A 10 3.36 -1.35 -11.45
C PHE A 10 4.39 -0.41 -12.06
N SER A 11 4.85 -0.63 -13.28
CA SER A 11 5.78 0.28 -13.95
C SER A 11 5.13 1.62 -14.28
N THR A 12 3.82 1.65 -14.57
CA THR A 12 3.06 2.89 -14.75
C THR A 12 2.97 3.71 -13.46
N LEU A 13 2.96 3.07 -12.29
CA LEU A 13 3.01 3.72 -10.97
C LEU A 13 4.40 3.69 -10.34
N GLY A 14 5.35 2.98 -10.95
CA GLY A 14 6.66 2.71 -10.36
C GLY A 14 7.60 3.90 -10.29
N SER A 15 7.34 4.98 -11.01
CA SER A 15 8.09 6.22 -10.84
C SER A 15 7.52 7.03 -9.69
N ALA A 16 8.38 7.74 -8.95
CA ALA A 16 7.93 8.66 -7.91
C ALA A 16 6.95 9.70 -8.43
N ALA A 17 7.17 10.20 -9.66
CA ALA A 17 6.31 11.19 -10.30
C ALA A 17 4.91 10.63 -10.59
N SER A 18 4.81 9.41 -11.11
CA SER A 18 3.52 8.76 -11.41
C SER A 18 2.72 8.45 -10.15
N THR A 19 3.38 7.95 -9.11
CA THR A 19 2.76 7.68 -7.81
C THR A 19 2.30 8.98 -7.14
N ALA A 20 3.12 10.01 -7.16
CA ALA A 20 2.78 11.32 -6.61
C ALA A 20 1.56 11.93 -7.31
N LYS A 21 1.49 11.82 -8.65
CA LYS A 21 0.33 12.28 -9.43
C LYS A 21 -0.93 11.51 -9.06
N ALA A 22 -0.85 10.19 -8.95
CA ALA A 22 -1.98 9.35 -8.57
C ALA A 22 -2.54 9.73 -7.19
N PHE A 23 -1.68 9.95 -6.20
CA PHE A 23 -2.09 10.43 -4.89
C PHE A 23 -2.67 11.85 -4.94
N LYS A 24 -2.08 12.75 -5.71
CA LYS A 24 -2.59 14.12 -5.89
C LYS A 24 -4.02 14.10 -6.41
N ASP A 25 -4.29 13.30 -7.44
CA ASP A 25 -5.62 13.17 -8.02
C ASP A 25 -6.63 12.64 -7.00
N LEU A 26 -6.26 11.62 -6.23
CA LEU A 26 -7.11 11.08 -5.16
C LEU A 26 -7.34 12.09 -4.03
N LEU A 27 -6.31 12.83 -3.64
CA LEU A 27 -6.42 13.86 -2.60
C LEU A 27 -7.33 15.00 -3.02
N GLN A 28 -7.33 15.37 -4.30
CA GLN A 28 -8.21 16.42 -4.82
C GLN A 28 -9.70 16.00 -4.80
N SER A 29 -9.97 14.71 -4.99
CA SER A 29 -11.35 14.17 -5.03
C SER A 29 -11.87 13.74 -3.66
N ASN A 30 -11.05 13.79 -2.61
CA ASN A 30 -11.42 13.34 -1.26
C ASN A 30 -11.24 14.45 -0.23
N LYS A 31 -12.08 14.43 0.82
CA LYS A 31 -12.08 15.42 1.91
C LYS A 31 -12.14 14.72 3.27
N GLY A 32 -11.87 15.47 4.33
CA GLY A 32 -12.02 14.99 5.70
C GLY A 32 -11.20 13.73 6.01
N ASN A 33 -11.86 12.73 6.56
CA ASN A 33 -11.24 11.49 7.02
C ASN A 33 -10.56 10.71 5.90
N ALA A 34 -11.19 10.63 4.72
CA ALA A 34 -10.60 9.98 3.55
C ALA A 34 -9.28 10.64 3.14
N ARG A 35 -9.25 11.97 3.16
CA ARG A 35 -8.04 12.72 2.83
C ARG A 35 -6.91 12.47 3.84
N LEU A 36 -7.23 12.43 5.13
CA LEU A 36 -6.23 12.14 6.18
C LEU A 36 -5.54 10.79 5.95
N LEU A 37 -6.31 9.77 5.64
CA LEU A 37 -5.77 8.44 5.36
C LEU A 37 -4.92 8.43 4.08
N LEU A 38 -5.38 9.09 3.03
CA LEU A 38 -4.63 9.17 1.76
C LEU A 38 -3.31 9.93 1.91
N GLU A 39 -3.26 10.98 2.76
CA GLU A 39 -2.02 11.68 3.09
C GLU A 39 -1.02 10.73 3.78
N GLU A 40 -1.49 9.93 4.73
CA GLU A 40 -0.65 8.95 5.42
C GLU A 40 -0.16 7.83 4.47
N LEU A 41 -1.05 7.30 3.63
CA LEU A 41 -0.67 6.32 2.61
C LEU A 41 0.35 6.88 1.62
N LYS A 42 0.21 8.14 1.23
CA LYS A 42 1.18 8.84 0.36
C LYS A 42 2.55 8.89 1.02
N LYS A 43 2.61 9.29 2.30
CA LYS A 43 3.86 9.33 3.05
C LYS A 43 4.49 7.93 3.13
N ASN A 44 3.72 6.92 3.51
CA ASN A 44 4.21 5.54 3.60
C ASN A 44 4.67 5.01 2.24
N SER A 45 3.99 5.35 1.17
CA SER A 45 4.39 5.00 -0.21
C SER A 45 5.75 5.61 -0.57
N THR A 46 5.97 6.87 -0.24
CA THR A 46 7.26 7.53 -0.46
C THR A 46 8.38 6.86 0.31
N LEU A 47 8.14 6.52 1.58
CA LEU A 47 9.13 5.85 2.43
C LEU A 47 9.51 4.46 1.89
N THR A 48 8.51 3.66 1.52
CA THR A 48 8.78 2.32 0.95
C THR A 48 9.46 2.41 -0.40
N TRP A 49 9.11 3.39 -1.22
CA TRP A 49 9.75 3.66 -2.51
C TRP A 49 11.26 3.93 -2.35
N LEU A 50 11.66 4.67 -1.30
CA LEU A 50 13.08 4.94 -1.04
C LEU A 50 13.89 3.66 -0.84
N VAL A 51 13.32 2.64 -0.21
CA VAL A 51 13.98 1.33 -0.07
C VAL A 51 14.03 0.60 -1.41
N VAL A 52 12.91 0.54 -2.12
CA VAL A 52 12.76 -0.27 -3.33
C VAL A 52 13.57 0.29 -4.50
N GLU A 53 13.52 1.60 -4.72
CA GLU A 53 14.12 2.25 -5.90
C GLU A 53 15.42 3.00 -5.61
N ARG A 54 15.63 3.46 -4.40
CA ARG A 54 16.82 4.23 -4.02
C ARG A 54 17.77 3.46 -3.12
N GLN A 55 17.46 2.23 -2.80
CA GLN A 55 18.29 1.34 -1.98
C GLN A 55 18.64 1.93 -0.60
N VAL A 56 17.75 2.75 -0.06
CA VAL A 56 17.86 3.22 1.32
C VAL A 56 17.68 2.02 2.25
N GLU A 57 18.48 1.94 3.29
CA GLU A 57 18.41 0.84 4.25
C GLU A 57 17.06 0.78 4.95
N PRO A 58 16.41 -0.40 5.00
CA PRO A 58 15.13 -0.56 5.69
C PRO A 58 15.14 -0.09 7.14
N ALA A 59 16.27 -0.23 7.83
CA ALA A 59 16.44 0.23 9.20
C ALA A 59 16.17 1.73 9.40
N LYS A 60 16.40 2.54 8.36
CA LYS A 60 16.12 3.98 8.38
C LYS A 60 14.65 4.30 8.09
N ILE A 61 13.95 3.39 7.42
CA ILE A 61 12.59 3.62 6.91
C ILE A 61 11.52 3.01 7.81
N ILE A 62 11.70 1.79 8.27
CA ILE A 62 10.69 1.07 9.07
C ILE A 62 10.21 1.90 10.27
N PRO A 63 11.10 2.53 11.08
CA PRO A 63 10.64 3.34 12.21
C PRO A 63 9.85 4.59 11.81
N GLN A 64 9.98 5.05 10.58
CA GLN A 64 9.32 6.27 10.10
C GLN A 64 7.95 6.02 9.47
N LEU A 65 7.59 4.77 9.18
CA LEU A 65 6.25 4.42 8.73
C LEU A 65 5.24 4.83 9.80
N THR A 66 4.09 5.34 9.36
CA THR A 66 3.09 5.90 10.28
C THR A 66 1.74 5.22 10.12
N THR A 67 1.04 5.06 11.25
CA THR A 67 -0.29 4.47 11.32
C THR A 67 -1.30 5.37 12.03
N GLN A 68 -0.92 6.62 12.33
CA GLN A 68 -1.71 7.51 13.18
C GLN A 68 -3.10 7.82 12.61
N ALA A 69 -3.18 8.13 11.32
CA ALA A 69 -4.46 8.42 10.68
C ALA A 69 -5.34 7.17 10.65
N TYR A 70 -4.77 6.03 10.29
CA TYR A 70 -5.48 4.75 10.29
C TYR A 70 -6.01 4.40 11.68
N ASP A 71 -5.19 4.47 12.71
CA ASP A 71 -5.58 4.13 14.07
C ASP A 71 -6.70 5.04 14.59
N ARG A 72 -6.60 6.34 14.29
CA ARG A 72 -7.65 7.31 14.63
C ARG A 72 -8.98 6.97 13.96
N LEU A 73 -8.94 6.69 12.66
CA LEU A 73 -10.14 6.36 11.89
C LEU A 73 -10.74 5.01 12.31
N LEU A 74 -9.89 4.04 12.61
CA LEU A 74 -10.32 2.75 13.14
C LEU A 74 -11.06 2.91 14.47
N ALA A 75 -10.54 3.74 15.38
CA ALA A 75 -11.18 4.04 16.66
C ALA A 75 -12.52 4.77 16.50
N GLN A 76 -12.73 5.47 15.40
CA GLN A 76 -13.97 6.16 15.06
C GLN A 76 -14.95 5.28 14.25
N ASN A 77 -14.64 4.02 14.06
CA ASN A 77 -15.43 3.09 13.21
C ASN A 77 -15.65 3.60 11.78
N TYR A 78 -14.63 4.27 11.22
CA TYR A 78 -14.69 4.75 9.84
C TYR A 78 -14.80 3.58 8.85
N ASN A 79 -15.68 3.71 7.87
CA ASN A 79 -15.82 2.73 6.80
C ASN A 79 -14.80 3.01 5.69
N PHE A 80 -13.70 2.26 5.67
CA PHE A 80 -12.63 2.44 4.68
C PHE A 80 -13.08 2.18 3.24
N ASN A 81 -14.19 1.48 3.02
CA ASN A 81 -14.76 1.31 1.68
C ASN A 81 -15.28 2.62 1.08
N GLU A 82 -15.47 3.67 1.89
CA GLU A 82 -15.85 4.99 1.39
C GLU A 82 -14.77 5.66 0.53
N LEU A 83 -13.51 5.18 0.58
CA LEU A 83 -12.46 5.62 -0.33
C LEU A 83 -12.73 5.24 -1.79
N SER A 84 -13.52 4.21 -2.04
CA SER A 84 -13.93 3.81 -3.38
C SER A 84 -15.39 4.20 -3.63
N PRO A 85 -15.66 5.17 -4.52
CA PRO A 85 -17.04 5.61 -4.78
C PRO A 85 -17.97 4.50 -5.27
N LYS A 86 -17.41 3.47 -5.87
CA LYS A 86 -18.17 2.36 -6.44
C LYS A 86 -18.17 1.10 -5.58
N LYS A 87 -17.51 1.10 -4.44
CA LYS A 87 -17.43 -0.04 -3.48
C LYS A 87 -17.14 -1.38 -4.15
N LYS A 88 -16.26 -1.39 -5.14
CA LYS A 88 -15.95 -2.59 -5.92
C LYS A 88 -14.85 -3.42 -5.24
N LYS A 89 -14.96 -4.73 -5.40
CA LYS A 89 -13.92 -5.69 -5.05
C LYS A 89 -12.89 -5.79 -6.18
N ILE A 90 -11.68 -6.19 -5.84
CA ILE A 90 -10.66 -6.50 -6.83
C ILE A 90 -11.13 -7.71 -7.65
N ALA A 91 -11.31 -7.54 -8.94
CA ALA A 91 -11.86 -8.54 -9.84
C ALA A 91 -10.91 -8.95 -10.97
N ASP A 92 -9.80 -8.24 -11.15
CA ASP A 92 -8.85 -8.48 -12.24
C ASP A 92 -7.99 -9.71 -11.97
N LYS A 93 -8.55 -10.89 -12.22
CA LYS A 93 -7.86 -12.16 -12.10
C LYS A 93 -6.68 -12.28 -13.08
N ALA A 94 -6.84 -11.75 -14.30
CA ALA A 94 -5.83 -11.85 -15.33
C ALA A 94 -4.51 -11.18 -14.94
N SER A 95 -4.59 -10.06 -14.21
CA SER A 95 -3.40 -9.33 -13.74
C SER A 95 -2.78 -9.92 -12.49
N LEU A 96 -3.55 -10.54 -11.61
CA LEU A 96 -3.11 -10.95 -10.28
C LEU A 96 -2.90 -12.45 -10.11
N GLU A 97 -3.60 -13.28 -10.90
CA GLU A 97 -3.50 -14.73 -10.81
C GLU A 97 -2.06 -15.19 -11.11
N GLY A 98 -1.54 -16.05 -10.25
CA GLY A 98 -0.16 -16.51 -10.34
C GLY A 98 0.89 -15.59 -9.74
N SER A 99 0.50 -14.41 -9.25
CA SER A 99 1.40 -13.49 -8.55
C SER A 99 1.30 -13.66 -7.04
N ASP A 100 2.21 -13.01 -6.30
CA ASP A 100 2.18 -12.92 -4.83
C ASP A 100 1.02 -12.06 -4.29
N LEU A 101 0.31 -11.37 -5.17
CA LEU A 101 -0.87 -10.55 -4.84
C LEU A 101 -2.20 -11.25 -5.18
N ALA A 102 -2.16 -12.50 -5.63
CA ALA A 102 -3.37 -13.25 -6.00
C ALA A 102 -4.39 -13.38 -4.85
N SER A 103 -3.91 -13.40 -3.61
CA SER A 103 -4.77 -13.47 -2.41
C SER A 103 -5.68 -12.25 -2.24
N PHE A 104 -5.41 -11.16 -2.95
CA PHE A 104 -6.24 -9.95 -2.90
C PHE A 104 -7.41 -9.98 -3.90
N ILE A 105 -7.47 -10.96 -4.79
CA ILE A 105 -8.62 -11.15 -5.67
C ILE A 105 -9.87 -11.37 -4.82
N GLY A 106 -10.92 -10.60 -5.06
CA GLY A 106 -12.17 -10.65 -4.29
C GLY A 106 -12.17 -9.80 -3.01
N LYS A 107 -11.06 -9.13 -2.68
CA LYS A 107 -10.97 -8.24 -1.53
C LYS A 107 -11.52 -6.85 -1.87
N ASP A 108 -12.13 -6.22 -0.87
CA ASP A 108 -12.57 -4.84 -0.97
C ASP A 108 -11.48 -3.86 -0.50
N VAL A 109 -11.74 -2.56 -0.62
CA VAL A 109 -10.79 -1.51 -0.21
C VAL A 109 -10.44 -1.61 1.26
N ALA A 110 -11.42 -1.84 2.13
CA ALA A 110 -11.20 -1.95 3.58
C ALA A 110 -10.23 -3.10 3.91
N GLU A 111 -10.40 -4.26 3.28
CA GLU A 111 -9.54 -5.42 3.49
C GLU A 111 -8.11 -5.18 3.01
N VAL A 112 -7.93 -4.48 1.89
CA VAL A 112 -6.59 -4.13 1.39
C VAL A 112 -5.91 -3.13 2.33
N ILE A 113 -6.62 -2.12 2.79
CA ILE A 113 -6.10 -1.13 3.76
C ILE A 113 -5.70 -1.83 5.06
N GLU A 114 -6.56 -2.66 5.62
CA GLU A 114 -6.25 -3.43 6.83
C GLU A 114 -4.96 -4.24 6.66
N SER A 115 -4.83 -4.93 5.53
CA SER A 115 -3.61 -5.71 5.21
C SER A 115 -2.35 -4.85 5.17
N ILE A 116 -2.43 -3.63 4.63
CA ILE A 116 -1.29 -2.71 4.59
C ILE A 116 -0.89 -2.32 6.01
N TYR A 117 -1.83 -1.88 6.83
CA TYR A 117 -1.54 -1.37 8.17
C TYR A 117 -1.16 -2.46 9.16
N ASP A 118 -1.75 -3.64 9.06
CA ASP A 118 -1.33 -4.81 9.84
C ASP A 118 0.12 -5.16 9.53
N ARG A 119 0.51 -5.11 8.28
CA ARG A 119 1.90 -5.36 7.88
C ARG A 119 2.86 -4.31 8.42
N ILE A 120 2.48 -3.04 8.42
CA ILE A 120 3.30 -1.96 8.99
C ILE A 120 3.51 -2.21 10.49
N LYS A 121 2.43 -2.47 11.22
CA LYS A 121 2.47 -2.69 12.67
C LYS A 121 3.29 -3.93 13.03
N GLU A 122 3.07 -5.04 12.34
CA GLU A 122 3.85 -6.27 12.54
C GLU A 122 5.34 -6.01 12.30
N MET A 123 5.68 -5.37 11.19
CA MET A 123 7.05 -5.08 10.82
C MET A 123 7.73 -4.17 11.84
N GLN A 124 7.07 -3.12 12.30
CA GLN A 124 7.59 -2.21 13.32
C GLN A 124 7.77 -2.91 14.68
N THR A 125 6.84 -3.78 15.05
CA THR A 125 6.94 -4.55 16.30
C THR A 125 8.14 -5.48 16.28
N ILE A 126 8.30 -6.27 15.22
CA ILE A 126 9.42 -7.22 15.10
C ILE A 126 10.74 -6.48 15.00
N PHE A 127 10.82 -5.43 14.18
CA PHE A 127 12.02 -4.63 14.02
C PHE A 127 12.43 -3.95 15.33
N GLY A 128 11.47 -3.45 16.11
CA GLY A 128 11.74 -2.81 17.40
C GLY A 128 12.32 -3.77 18.44
N VAL A 129 11.96 -5.05 18.37
CA VAL A 129 12.44 -6.08 19.30
C VAL A 129 13.77 -6.69 18.85
N ASP A 130 13.90 -6.96 17.56
CA ASP A 130 15.06 -7.70 17.01
C ASP A 130 15.46 -7.15 15.62
N PRO A 131 16.01 -5.93 15.57
CA PRO A 131 16.35 -5.28 14.30
C PRO A 131 17.49 -5.97 13.55
N ALA A 132 18.36 -6.68 14.26
CA ALA A 132 19.55 -7.35 13.71
C ALA A 132 19.29 -8.83 13.33
N ASN A 133 18.03 -9.27 13.27
CA ASN A 133 17.69 -10.64 12.94
C ASN A 133 18.03 -10.97 11.48
N GLU A 134 19.09 -11.71 11.27
CA GLU A 134 19.58 -12.09 9.94
C GLU A 134 18.65 -13.05 9.19
N ARG A 135 17.70 -13.68 9.86
CA ARG A 135 16.71 -14.56 9.25
C ARG A 135 15.57 -13.78 8.58
N ILE A 136 15.49 -12.49 8.84
CA ILE A 136 14.44 -11.62 8.28
C ILE A 136 15.03 -10.79 7.15
N ASP A 137 14.49 -10.95 5.96
CA ASP A 137 14.79 -10.08 4.82
C ASP A 137 13.92 -8.83 4.88
N TRP A 138 14.43 -7.79 5.52
CA TRP A 138 13.72 -6.52 5.68
C TRP A 138 13.47 -5.83 4.34
N ASN A 139 14.39 -5.93 3.39
CA ASN A 139 14.19 -5.38 2.05
C ASN A 139 12.97 -6.01 1.37
N ARG A 140 12.84 -7.33 1.46
CA ARG A 140 11.70 -8.04 0.88
C ARG A 140 10.39 -7.70 1.58
N ARG A 141 10.40 -7.53 2.90
CA ARG A 141 9.21 -7.13 3.65
C ARG A 141 8.75 -5.73 3.26
N VAL A 142 9.66 -4.78 3.10
CA VAL A 142 9.33 -3.43 2.63
C VAL A 142 8.85 -3.44 1.19
N LEU A 143 9.48 -4.23 0.31
CA LEU A 143 9.04 -4.41 -1.07
C LEU A 143 7.60 -4.94 -1.13
N ASN A 144 7.28 -5.95 -0.34
CA ASN A 144 5.93 -6.52 -0.30
C ASN A 144 4.90 -5.51 0.20
N LEU A 145 5.26 -4.70 1.19
CA LEU A 145 4.41 -3.60 1.65
C LEU A 145 4.20 -2.57 0.54
N HIS A 146 5.25 -2.18 -0.16
CA HIS A 146 5.19 -1.24 -1.27
C HIS A 146 4.23 -1.74 -2.37
N LYS A 147 4.34 -3.00 -2.75
CA LYS A 147 3.44 -3.63 -3.72
C LYS A 147 1.97 -3.55 -3.30
N ARG A 148 1.67 -3.76 -2.03
CA ARG A 148 0.29 -3.65 -1.50
C ARG A 148 -0.24 -2.22 -1.59
N ILE A 149 0.60 -1.23 -1.30
CA ILE A 149 0.21 0.18 -1.43
C ILE A 149 -0.06 0.52 -2.90
N LEU A 150 0.78 0.08 -3.82
CA LEU A 150 0.55 0.25 -5.25
C LEU A 150 -0.73 -0.46 -5.73
N LEU A 151 -0.98 -1.67 -5.23
CA LEU A 151 -2.21 -2.41 -5.50
C LEU A 151 -3.46 -1.60 -5.08
N LEU A 152 -3.43 -1.05 -3.88
CA LEU A 152 -4.52 -0.18 -3.39
C LEU A 152 -4.73 1.02 -4.31
N MET A 153 -3.65 1.67 -4.74
CA MET A 153 -3.72 2.82 -5.65
C MET A 153 -4.39 2.44 -6.98
N LEU A 154 -3.98 1.32 -7.56
CA LEU A 154 -4.60 0.82 -8.79
C LEU A 154 -6.08 0.52 -8.59
N HIS A 155 -6.42 -0.09 -7.47
CA HIS A 155 -7.81 -0.41 -7.15
C HIS A 155 -8.66 0.85 -6.95
N LEU A 156 -8.16 1.85 -6.23
CA LEU A 156 -8.85 3.13 -6.03
C LEU A 156 -9.05 3.90 -7.34
N ARG A 157 -8.17 3.71 -8.32
CA ARG A 157 -8.30 4.29 -9.66
C ARG A 157 -9.23 3.48 -10.59
N GLY A 158 -9.77 2.37 -10.12
CA GLY A 158 -10.68 1.52 -10.89
C GLY A 158 -9.99 0.61 -11.91
N VAL A 159 -8.67 0.49 -11.87
CA VAL A 159 -7.90 -0.34 -12.83
C VAL A 159 -8.11 -1.84 -12.59
N LEU A 160 -8.36 -2.25 -11.36
CA LEU A 160 -8.49 -3.66 -10.94
C LEU A 160 -9.95 -4.09 -10.70
N SER A 161 -10.87 -3.25 -11.02
CA SER A 161 -12.31 -3.54 -10.82
C SER A 161 -12.91 -4.37 -11.94
#